data_9b5d545141874880db8de8ce9a0f30fb
#
_entry.id   9b5d545141874880db8de8ce9a0f30fb
#
_cell.length_a   1.000
_cell.length_b   1.000
_cell.length_c   1.000
_cell.angle_alpha   90.00
_cell.angle_beta   90.00
_cell.angle_gamma   90.00
#
_symmetry.space_group_name_H-M   'P 1'
#
loop_
_entity.id
_entity.type
_entity.pdbx_description
1 polymer ?
#
loop_
_entity_poly.entity_id
_entity_poly.type
_entity_poly.pdbx_seq_one_letter_code
_entity_poly.pdbx_strand_id
1 'polypeptide(L)'
;PKVVYELEHFGMPFDRNPDGTIYQRPFGGHTANYGEKPVQRACAAADRTGHAMLHTLYQQNVKAKTNFFVEWMALDLIRDESGDVVGVTALEMETGDLHILQAKTVLLATGGAGRIFAASTNAFINTGDGLGMAARAGIALQDMEFWQFHPTGVAGAGVLLTEGCRGEGAILLNSNGERFMERYAPTLKDLAPRDFVSRCMDQEIKEGRGCGPNKDYILLKLDHLGAETIHKRLPSVYEIGVNFANVDITKEPIPVVPTIHYQMGGVPTNIHGQVVEQKNGVNNSVVNGLYAVGECACVSVHGANRLGTNSLLDLLVFGKAAGRHIVEFNNKNKEHKPLPADAADRTLERLNQLESSKSGTYAQTLAGDIRATMQQHAGVFRTQASMDEGVKKIAELRDRVASVTLQDKSKVFNTARIEALEVDNLIEVAQATMVSAAARKECRGAHTVYDYEHPADHPEFPLGRNDQEWMKHTLWYSEGNRLDYKPVNLKPLTVESIPPKVRTF
;
A
#
# COMPACT_ATOMS: atom_id res chain seq x y z
N PRO A 1 1.91 -10.56 -20.25
CA PRO A 1 2.83 -10.21 -21.37
C PRO A 1 2.39 -8.96 -22.13
N LYS A 2 1.09 -8.83 -22.53
CA LYS A 2 0.61 -7.73 -23.39
C LYS A 2 0.97 -6.33 -22.85
N VAL A 3 0.77 -6.06 -21.56
CA VAL A 3 1.06 -4.73 -20.99
C VAL A 3 2.56 -4.39 -20.95
N VAL A 4 3.44 -5.40 -20.92
CA VAL A 4 4.90 -5.20 -21.01
C VAL A 4 5.28 -4.71 -22.40
N TYR A 5 4.77 -5.34 -23.46
CA TYR A 5 4.99 -4.90 -24.84
C TYR A 5 4.35 -3.53 -25.12
N GLU A 6 3.20 -3.23 -24.54
CA GLU A 6 2.61 -1.88 -24.65
C GLU A 6 3.48 -0.80 -24.03
N LEU A 7 4.04 -1.07 -22.85
CA LEU A 7 4.99 -0.14 -22.21
C LEU A 7 6.25 0.04 -23.07
N GLU A 8 6.77 -1.03 -23.64
CA GLU A 8 7.91 -0.96 -24.55
C GLU A 8 7.60 -0.06 -25.76
N HIS A 9 6.42 -0.22 -26.37
CA HIS A 9 5.97 0.65 -27.47
C HIS A 9 5.75 2.10 -27.05
N PHE A 10 5.49 2.35 -25.77
CA PHE A 10 5.44 3.72 -25.22
C PHE A 10 6.83 4.30 -24.92
N GLY A 11 7.89 3.50 -25.06
CA GLY A 11 9.26 3.92 -24.84
C GLY A 11 9.88 3.48 -23.50
N MET A 12 9.28 2.51 -22.82
CA MET A 12 9.85 1.96 -21.57
C MET A 12 11.18 1.25 -21.86
N PRO A 13 12.31 1.69 -21.23
CA PRO A 13 13.64 1.18 -21.52
C PRO A 13 13.95 -0.09 -20.71
N PHE A 14 13.29 -1.20 -21.00
CA PHE A 14 13.60 -2.47 -20.35
C PHE A 14 15.02 -2.94 -20.68
N ASP A 15 15.71 -3.49 -19.68
CA ASP A 15 16.99 -4.16 -19.86
C ASP A 15 16.86 -5.34 -20.85
N ARG A 16 17.95 -5.61 -21.60
CA ARG A 16 18.00 -6.67 -22.60
C ARG A 16 19.06 -7.72 -22.27
N ASN A 17 18.71 -8.95 -22.63
CA ASN A 17 19.68 -10.03 -22.75
C ASN A 17 20.51 -9.87 -24.04
N PRO A 18 21.67 -10.54 -24.17
CA PRO A 18 22.50 -10.49 -25.39
C PRO A 18 21.76 -10.91 -26.65
N ASP A 19 20.74 -11.76 -26.55
CA ASP A 19 19.88 -12.22 -27.65
C ASP A 19 18.76 -11.23 -28.03
N GLY A 20 18.68 -10.07 -27.34
CA GLY A 20 17.68 -9.04 -27.59
C GLY A 20 16.36 -9.22 -26.81
N THR A 21 16.16 -10.32 -26.12
CA THR A 21 14.97 -10.53 -25.29
C THR A 21 14.97 -9.62 -24.04
N ILE A 22 13.79 -9.28 -23.51
CA ILE A 22 13.67 -8.50 -22.26
C ILE A 22 14.26 -9.30 -21.12
N TYR A 23 15.18 -8.66 -20.37
CA TYR A 23 15.76 -9.24 -19.17
C TYR A 23 14.70 -9.43 -18.08
N GLN A 24 14.72 -10.60 -17.45
CA GLN A 24 13.83 -10.93 -16.33
C GLN A 24 14.65 -11.45 -15.15
N ARG A 25 14.33 -11.02 -13.96
CA ARG A 25 14.99 -11.46 -12.71
C ARG A 25 14.06 -12.25 -11.81
N PRO A 26 14.60 -13.11 -10.91
CA PRO A 26 13.80 -13.74 -9.87
C PRO A 26 13.37 -12.70 -8.82
N PHE A 27 12.24 -12.98 -8.18
CA PHE A 27 11.73 -12.21 -7.05
C PHE A 27 11.15 -13.14 -6.00
N GLY A 28 11.05 -12.67 -4.75
CA GLY A 28 10.56 -13.44 -3.62
C GLY A 28 9.16 -14.03 -3.84
N GLY A 29 9.04 -15.33 -3.65
CA GLY A 29 7.79 -16.07 -3.81
C GLY A 29 7.38 -16.36 -5.25
N HIS A 30 8.16 -15.96 -6.27
CA HIS A 30 7.91 -16.34 -7.66
C HIS A 30 8.46 -17.74 -7.90
N THR A 31 7.58 -18.73 -7.98
CA THR A 31 7.96 -20.14 -8.05
C THR A 31 7.21 -20.89 -9.14
N ALA A 32 7.83 -21.96 -9.66
CA ALA A 32 7.15 -22.97 -10.48
C ALA A 32 6.53 -24.04 -9.55
N ASN A 33 5.48 -24.68 -10.05
CA ASN A 33 4.88 -25.88 -9.44
C ASN A 33 4.62 -25.76 -7.91
N TYR A 34 4.11 -24.58 -7.48
CA TYR A 34 3.74 -24.31 -6.11
C TYR A 34 4.89 -24.33 -5.07
N GLY A 35 6.07 -23.88 -5.46
CA GLY A 35 7.20 -23.71 -4.55
C GLY A 35 8.42 -24.57 -4.85
N GLU A 36 8.41 -25.42 -5.88
CA GLU A 36 9.53 -26.30 -6.17
C GLU A 36 10.84 -25.56 -6.52
N LYS A 37 10.75 -24.48 -7.28
CA LYS A 37 11.93 -23.69 -7.66
C LYS A 37 11.57 -22.24 -7.99
N PRO A 38 12.48 -21.28 -7.78
CA PRO A 38 12.32 -19.91 -8.25
C PRO A 38 12.17 -19.83 -9.78
N VAL A 39 11.37 -18.86 -10.25
CA VAL A 39 11.23 -18.51 -11.66
C VAL A 39 11.58 -17.04 -11.91
N GLN A 40 12.09 -16.74 -13.09
CA GLN A 40 12.38 -15.39 -13.55
C GLN A 40 11.23 -14.88 -14.40
N ARG A 41 10.51 -13.87 -13.91
CA ARG A 41 9.41 -13.21 -14.64
C ARG A 41 9.33 -11.70 -14.46
N ALA A 42 10.19 -11.12 -13.61
CA ALA A 42 10.19 -9.69 -13.32
C ALA A 42 10.99 -8.93 -14.38
N CYS A 43 10.30 -8.35 -15.35
CA CYS A 43 10.89 -7.43 -16.32
C CYS A 43 11.43 -6.19 -15.62
N ALA A 44 12.63 -5.75 -15.94
CA ALA A 44 13.32 -4.69 -15.22
C ALA A 44 13.95 -3.64 -16.14
N ALA A 45 14.06 -2.42 -15.61
CA ALA A 45 14.94 -1.37 -16.08
C ALA A 45 15.90 -1.03 -14.93
N ALA A 46 17.04 -1.72 -14.85
CA ALA A 46 17.96 -1.77 -13.72
C ALA A 46 17.19 -1.92 -12.40
N ASP A 47 17.48 -1.09 -11.38
CA ASP A 47 16.76 -0.98 -10.12
C ASP A 47 15.76 0.21 -10.08
N ARG A 48 15.44 0.78 -11.26
CA ARG A 48 14.61 1.98 -11.46
C ARG A 48 13.35 1.72 -12.28
N THR A 49 12.83 0.51 -12.26
CA THR A 49 11.69 0.10 -13.11
C THR A 49 10.45 0.98 -12.90
N GLY A 50 10.06 1.24 -11.64
CA GLY A 50 8.93 2.12 -11.33
C GLY A 50 9.15 3.56 -11.78
N HIS A 51 10.36 4.10 -11.57
CA HIS A 51 10.74 5.44 -12.01
C HIS A 51 10.66 5.57 -13.54
N ALA A 52 11.25 4.63 -14.27
CA ALA A 52 11.20 4.62 -15.75
C ALA A 52 9.77 4.52 -16.27
N MET A 53 8.94 3.68 -15.64
CA MET A 53 7.52 3.53 -15.98
C MET A 53 6.74 4.83 -15.77
N LEU A 54 6.95 5.51 -14.64
CA LEU A 54 6.31 6.78 -14.35
C LEU A 54 6.64 7.83 -15.40
N HIS A 55 7.93 8.01 -15.75
CA HIS A 55 8.35 8.95 -16.78
C HIS A 55 7.80 8.61 -18.15
N THR A 56 7.80 7.33 -18.53
CA THR A 56 7.21 6.87 -19.80
C THR A 56 5.73 7.24 -19.90
N LEU A 57 4.96 6.94 -18.86
CA LEU A 57 3.52 7.22 -18.83
C LEU A 57 3.22 8.72 -18.72
N TYR A 58 4.05 9.49 -17.99
CA TYR A 58 3.94 10.95 -17.93
C TYR A 58 4.11 11.57 -19.32
N GLN A 59 5.14 11.15 -20.07
CA GLN A 59 5.36 11.62 -21.46
C GLN A 59 4.14 11.32 -22.36
N GLN A 60 3.49 10.15 -22.20
CA GLN A 60 2.27 9.83 -22.96
C GLN A 60 1.10 10.74 -22.57
N ASN A 61 0.96 11.11 -21.29
CA ASN A 61 -0.05 12.06 -20.83
C ASN A 61 0.18 13.47 -21.40
N VAL A 62 1.44 13.95 -21.39
CA VAL A 62 1.79 15.23 -22.02
C VAL A 62 1.47 15.21 -23.52
N LYS A 63 1.81 14.13 -24.23
CA LYS A 63 1.48 13.94 -25.64
C LYS A 63 -0.02 13.95 -25.88
N ALA A 64 -0.81 13.35 -24.99
CA ALA A 64 -2.26 13.33 -25.04
C ALA A 64 -2.91 14.66 -24.62
N LYS A 65 -2.12 15.68 -24.21
CA LYS A 65 -2.59 16.99 -23.71
C LYS A 65 -3.50 16.85 -22.49
N THR A 66 -3.20 15.92 -21.59
CA THR A 66 -3.90 15.77 -20.31
C THR A 66 -3.73 17.07 -19.49
N ASN A 67 -4.82 17.58 -18.93
CA ASN A 67 -4.77 18.73 -18.02
C ASN A 67 -4.31 18.25 -16.64
N PHE A 68 -3.28 18.90 -16.10
CA PHE A 68 -2.74 18.64 -14.77
C PHE A 68 -3.09 19.79 -13.83
N PHE A 69 -3.76 19.50 -12.74
CA PHE A 69 -4.01 20.42 -11.63
C PHE A 69 -2.89 20.20 -10.58
N VAL A 70 -1.75 20.81 -10.82
CA VAL A 70 -0.55 20.68 -9.96
C VAL A 70 -0.77 21.48 -8.68
N GLU A 71 -0.39 20.89 -7.52
CA GLU A 71 -0.55 21.51 -6.20
C GLU A 71 -2.03 21.79 -5.84
N TRP A 72 -2.91 20.91 -6.29
CA TRP A 72 -4.31 20.84 -5.89
C TRP A 72 -4.54 19.60 -5.01
N MET A 73 -5.20 19.79 -3.87
CA MET A 73 -5.57 18.71 -2.96
C MET A 73 -7.04 18.37 -3.12
N ALA A 74 -7.37 17.17 -3.61
CA ALA A 74 -8.74 16.66 -3.57
C ALA A 74 -9.15 16.38 -2.11
N LEU A 75 -10.34 16.84 -1.70
CA LEU A 75 -10.77 16.79 -0.30
C LEU A 75 -11.89 15.80 -0.05
N ASP A 76 -12.98 15.88 -0.80
CA ASP A 76 -14.17 15.04 -0.61
C ASP A 76 -14.83 14.68 -1.95
N LEU A 77 -15.44 13.47 -1.99
CA LEU A 77 -16.31 13.05 -3.09
C LEU A 77 -17.69 13.70 -2.94
N ILE A 78 -18.29 14.08 -4.06
CA ILE A 78 -19.64 14.61 -4.11
C ILE A 78 -20.55 13.49 -4.62
N ARG A 79 -21.50 13.05 -3.79
CA ARG A 79 -22.55 12.06 -4.15
C ARG A 79 -23.89 12.75 -4.32
N ASP A 80 -24.65 12.35 -5.33
CA ASP A 80 -26.03 12.78 -5.51
C ASP A 80 -27.00 11.96 -4.62
N GLU A 81 -28.30 12.30 -4.65
CA GLU A 81 -29.33 11.60 -3.89
C GLU A 81 -29.47 10.11 -4.24
N SER A 82 -29.09 9.70 -5.44
CA SER A 82 -29.08 8.29 -5.85
C SER A 82 -27.85 7.52 -5.31
N GLY A 83 -26.87 8.25 -4.78
CA GLY A 83 -25.60 7.74 -4.29
C GLY A 83 -24.52 7.66 -5.36
N ASP A 84 -24.76 8.16 -6.57
CA ASP A 84 -23.76 8.23 -7.63
C ASP A 84 -22.76 9.36 -7.37
N VAL A 85 -21.50 9.19 -7.79
CA VAL A 85 -20.49 10.24 -7.67
C VAL A 85 -20.55 11.16 -8.88
N VAL A 86 -20.66 12.47 -8.62
CA VAL A 86 -20.87 13.52 -9.61
C VAL A 86 -19.75 14.57 -9.64
N GLY A 87 -18.76 14.42 -8.78
CA GLY A 87 -17.62 15.33 -8.72
C GLY A 87 -16.79 15.18 -7.46
N VAL A 88 -15.87 16.13 -7.27
CA VAL A 88 -15.01 16.25 -6.08
C VAL A 88 -14.88 17.71 -5.69
N THR A 89 -14.62 17.96 -4.40
CA THR A 89 -14.10 19.24 -3.92
C THR A 89 -12.58 19.19 -3.89
N ALA A 90 -11.94 20.29 -4.24
CA ALA A 90 -10.49 20.41 -4.26
C ALA A 90 -10.03 21.78 -3.76
N LEU A 91 -8.92 21.80 -3.03
CA LEU A 91 -8.24 23.00 -2.56
C LEU A 91 -7.07 23.30 -3.51
N GLU A 92 -7.07 24.49 -4.09
CA GLU A 92 -5.94 25.04 -4.81
C GLU A 92 -4.93 25.63 -3.81
N MET A 93 -3.70 25.12 -3.78
CA MET A 93 -2.71 25.57 -2.80
C MET A 93 -2.20 26.99 -3.09
N GLU A 94 -2.13 27.40 -4.35
CA GLU A 94 -1.62 28.73 -4.76
C GLU A 94 -2.50 29.86 -4.22
N THR A 95 -3.82 29.71 -4.25
CA THR A 95 -4.76 30.73 -3.79
C THR A 95 -5.35 30.45 -2.41
N GLY A 96 -5.41 29.17 -2.04
CA GLY A 96 -6.12 28.67 -0.87
C GLY A 96 -7.65 28.58 -1.08
N ASP A 97 -8.11 28.70 -2.32
CA ASP A 97 -9.52 28.66 -2.66
C ASP A 97 -10.05 27.23 -2.81
N LEU A 98 -11.29 27.04 -2.42
CA LEU A 98 -12.02 25.79 -2.60
C LEU A 98 -12.74 25.78 -3.96
N HIS A 99 -12.56 24.69 -4.69
CA HIS A 99 -13.19 24.45 -5.99
C HIS A 99 -14.08 23.22 -5.96
N ILE A 100 -15.17 23.26 -6.73
CA ILE A 100 -16.00 22.11 -7.05
C ILE A 100 -15.69 21.69 -8.49
N LEU A 101 -15.19 20.47 -8.66
CA LEU A 101 -14.92 19.87 -9.96
C LEU A 101 -16.05 18.89 -10.29
N GLN A 102 -17.03 19.34 -11.05
CA GLN A 102 -18.11 18.49 -11.56
C GLN A 102 -17.57 17.52 -12.60
N ALA A 103 -17.89 16.24 -12.48
CA ALA A 103 -17.37 15.20 -13.37
C ALA A 103 -18.43 14.11 -13.64
N LYS A 104 -18.39 13.52 -14.83
CA LYS A 104 -19.17 12.32 -15.15
C LYS A 104 -18.61 11.08 -14.46
N THR A 105 -17.30 11.06 -14.28
CA THR A 105 -16.57 9.99 -13.60
C THR A 105 -15.41 10.57 -12.81
N VAL A 106 -15.17 10.00 -11.64
CA VAL A 106 -14.01 10.26 -10.79
C VAL A 106 -13.20 8.96 -10.66
N LEU A 107 -11.91 9.02 -10.88
CA LEU A 107 -11.00 7.90 -10.71
C LEU A 107 -10.02 8.18 -9.56
N LEU A 108 -10.10 7.40 -8.49
CA LEU A 108 -9.13 7.44 -7.40
C LEU A 108 -7.89 6.63 -7.79
N ALA A 109 -6.73 7.30 -7.86
CA ALA A 109 -5.42 6.70 -8.13
C ALA A 109 -4.37 7.29 -7.18
N THR A 110 -4.74 7.45 -5.91
CA THR A 110 -4.03 8.23 -4.89
C THR A 110 -2.91 7.45 -4.19
N GLY A 111 -2.67 6.19 -4.57
CA GLY A 111 -1.68 5.34 -3.91
C GLY A 111 -2.15 4.87 -2.52
N GLY A 112 -1.24 4.27 -1.76
CA GLY A 112 -1.53 3.74 -0.44
C GLY A 112 -1.48 4.76 0.68
N ALA A 113 -1.50 4.28 1.93
CA ALA A 113 -1.53 5.10 3.13
C ALA A 113 -0.44 4.69 4.16
N GLY A 114 0.72 4.24 3.70
CA GLY A 114 1.78 3.73 4.59
C GLY A 114 2.29 4.76 5.61
N ARG A 115 1.92 6.03 5.46
CA ARG A 115 2.25 7.08 6.43
C ARG A 115 1.43 7.06 7.72
N ILE A 116 0.54 6.10 7.87
CA ILE A 116 -0.03 5.79 9.19
C ILE A 116 0.98 5.09 10.12
N PHE A 117 2.13 4.60 9.62
CA PHE A 117 3.20 3.96 10.39
C PHE A 117 4.42 4.87 10.54
N ALA A 118 5.16 4.72 11.64
CA ALA A 118 6.38 5.48 11.90
C ALA A 118 7.51 5.08 10.93
N ALA A 119 7.77 3.78 10.77
CA ALA A 119 8.75 3.24 9.84
C ALA A 119 8.09 2.83 8.52
N SER A 120 8.27 3.61 7.47
CA SER A 120 7.62 3.42 6.17
C SER A 120 8.56 3.75 5.02
N THR A 121 8.51 2.93 3.96
CA THR A 121 9.18 3.20 2.68
C THR A 121 8.36 4.10 1.76
N ASN A 122 7.13 4.46 2.15
CA ASN A 122 6.25 5.28 1.35
C ASN A 122 6.65 6.75 1.37
N ALA A 123 6.36 7.47 0.28
CA ALA A 123 6.50 8.91 0.21
C ALA A 123 5.66 9.63 1.29
N PHE A 124 6.06 10.83 1.70
CA PHE A 124 5.36 11.60 2.73
C PHE A 124 3.92 11.93 2.37
N ILE A 125 3.61 12.02 1.07
CA ILE A 125 2.27 12.26 0.54
C ILE A 125 1.33 11.05 0.57
N ASN A 126 1.81 9.86 0.97
CA ASN A 126 0.99 8.65 1.04
C ASN A 126 0.19 8.61 2.35
N THR A 127 -0.72 9.55 2.51
CA THR A 127 -1.54 9.78 3.71
C THR A 127 -2.94 9.16 3.63
N GLY A 128 -3.26 8.52 2.50
CA GLY A 128 -4.54 7.82 2.31
C GLY A 128 -5.69 8.70 1.85
N ASP A 129 -5.42 9.70 1.01
CA ASP A 129 -6.41 10.70 0.62
C ASP A 129 -7.64 10.09 -0.07
N GLY A 130 -7.45 9.23 -1.06
CA GLY A 130 -8.57 8.55 -1.73
C GLY A 130 -9.34 7.61 -0.82
N LEU A 131 -8.66 6.96 0.14
CA LEU A 131 -9.27 6.11 1.16
C LEU A 131 -10.13 6.93 2.12
N GLY A 132 -9.60 8.05 2.64
CA GLY A 132 -10.32 8.97 3.50
C GLY A 132 -11.54 9.58 2.81
N MET A 133 -11.38 10.00 1.54
CA MET A 133 -12.50 10.51 0.71
C MET A 133 -13.60 9.46 0.55
N ALA A 134 -13.23 8.21 0.24
CA ALA A 134 -14.19 7.11 0.09
C ALA A 134 -14.90 6.80 1.41
N ALA A 135 -14.15 6.69 2.52
CA ALA A 135 -14.70 6.42 3.85
C ALA A 135 -15.69 7.50 4.30
N ARG A 136 -15.34 8.78 4.15
CA ARG A 136 -16.24 9.90 4.46
C ARG A 136 -17.48 9.97 3.54
N ALA A 137 -17.36 9.43 2.32
CA ALA A 137 -18.50 9.30 1.40
C ALA A 137 -19.39 8.08 1.70
N GLY A 138 -19.16 7.34 2.79
CA GLY A 138 -19.92 6.17 3.20
C GLY A 138 -19.57 4.87 2.47
N ILE A 139 -18.45 4.84 1.75
CA ILE A 139 -17.94 3.64 1.05
C ILE A 139 -17.04 2.87 2.02
N ALA A 140 -17.23 1.55 2.08
CA ALA A 140 -16.40 0.69 2.91
C ALA A 140 -14.93 0.68 2.45
N LEU A 141 -14.00 0.52 3.40
CA LEU A 141 -12.62 0.11 3.12
C LEU A 141 -12.51 -1.40 3.35
N GLN A 142 -11.96 -2.12 2.37
CA GLN A 142 -11.89 -3.57 2.36
C GLN A 142 -10.51 -4.07 2.72
N ASP A 143 -10.43 -5.13 3.56
CA ASP A 143 -9.21 -5.89 3.87
C ASP A 143 -8.06 -5.03 4.44
N MET A 144 -8.38 -4.02 5.24
CA MET A 144 -7.43 -3.03 5.76
C MET A 144 -6.44 -3.61 6.80
N GLU A 145 -6.62 -4.81 7.29
CA GLU A 145 -5.68 -5.52 8.15
C GLU A 145 -4.43 -6.02 7.43
N PHE A 146 -4.46 -6.13 6.08
CA PHE A 146 -3.36 -6.69 5.30
C PHE A 146 -2.38 -5.60 4.84
N TRP A 147 -1.31 -5.46 5.62
CA TRP A 147 -0.18 -4.57 5.37
C TRP A 147 1.10 -5.36 5.18
N GLN A 148 1.76 -5.18 4.04
CA GLN A 148 3.02 -5.84 3.76
C GLN A 148 4.19 -5.03 4.29
N PHE A 149 5.02 -5.67 5.12
CA PHE A 149 6.32 -5.15 5.48
C PHE A 149 7.35 -5.57 4.42
N HIS A 150 8.20 -4.64 4.01
CA HIS A 150 9.34 -4.94 3.16
C HIS A 150 10.55 -5.27 4.05
N PRO A 151 11.26 -6.39 3.78
CA PRO A 151 12.39 -6.80 4.62
C PRO A 151 13.52 -5.79 4.67
N THR A 152 13.77 -5.07 3.59
CA THR A 152 14.99 -4.28 3.39
C THR A 152 14.72 -2.79 3.26
N GLY A 153 14.20 -2.17 4.33
CA GLY A 153 14.31 -0.73 4.54
C GLY A 153 15.65 -0.40 5.20
N VAL A 154 16.33 0.67 4.79
CA VAL A 154 17.55 1.14 5.43
C VAL A 154 17.28 1.47 6.89
N ALA A 155 18.01 0.86 7.81
CA ALA A 155 17.82 1.09 9.24
C ALA A 155 18.04 2.57 9.59
N GLY A 156 17.11 3.16 10.35
CA GLY A 156 17.10 4.58 10.74
C GLY A 156 16.59 5.54 9.68
N ALA A 157 16.81 5.27 8.38
CA ALA A 157 16.38 6.16 7.29
C ALA A 157 15.01 5.77 6.68
N GLY A 158 14.61 4.50 6.78
CA GLY A 158 13.35 4.00 6.20
C GLY A 158 13.32 3.92 4.67
N VAL A 159 14.43 4.27 3.98
CA VAL A 159 14.51 4.24 2.52
C VAL A 159 14.52 2.81 2.00
N LEU A 160 13.75 2.54 0.95
CA LEU A 160 13.63 1.21 0.37
C LEU A 160 14.90 0.78 -0.37
N LEU A 161 15.44 -0.39 -0.01
CA LEU A 161 16.33 -1.16 -0.87
C LEU A 161 15.50 -2.21 -1.61
N THR A 162 15.49 -2.12 -2.94
CA THR A 162 14.65 -3.00 -3.77
C THR A 162 14.90 -4.48 -3.50
N GLU A 163 13.86 -5.29 -3.56
CA GLU A 163 13.97 -6.76 -3.53
C GLU A 163 14.86 -7.30 -4.67
N GLY A 164 15.07 -6.50 -5.72
CA GLY A 164 16.04 -6.78 -6.78
C GLY A 164 17.44 -7.10 -6.24
N CYS A 165 17.85 -6.55 -5.10
CA CYS A 165 19.11 -6.91 -4.43
C CYS A 165 19.20 -8.41 -4.18
N ARG A 166 18.17 -8.99 -3.55
CA ARG A 166 18.10 -10.43 -3.28
C ARG A 166 17.91 -11.24 -4.55
N GLY A 167 17.20 -10.68 -5.53
CA GLY A 167 17.08 -11.26 -6.87
C GLY A 167 18.40 -11.35 -7.63
N GLU A 168 19.32 -10.41 -7.42
CA GLU A 168 20.68 -10.43 -7.98
C GLU A 168 21.66 -11.26 -7.11
N GLY A 169 21.22 -11.76 -5.95
CA GLY A 169 22.00 -12.66 -5.09
C GLY A 169 22.45 -12.09 -3.74
N ALA A 170 21.95 -10.92 -3.32
CA ALA A 170 22.23 -10.40 -1.98
C ALA A 170 21.66 -11.33 -0.90
N ILE A 171 22.34 -11.42 0.25
CA ILE A 171 22.01 -12.31 1.37
C ILE A 171 21.81 -11.54 2.66
N LEU A 172 20.97 -12.08 3.56
CA LEU A 172 20.70 -11.53 4.88
C LEU A 172 21.55 -12.24 5.95
N LEU A 173 22.24 -11.44 6.77
CA LEU A 173 23.13 -11.94 7.84
C LEU A 173 22.69 -11.39 9.20
N ASN A 174 22.65 -12.26 10.22
CA ASN A 174 22.51 -11.86 11.62
C ASN A 174 23.86 -11.46 12.25
N SER A 175 23.87 -11.10 13.53
CA SER A 175 25.09 -10.68 14.25
C SER A 175 26.17 -11.78 14.37
N ASN A 176 25.80 -13.04 14.20
CA ASN A 176 26.74 -14.17 14.18
C ASN A 176 27.38 -14.39 12.81
N GLY A 177 27.05 -13.57 11.80
CA GLY A 177 27.43 -13.77 10.41
C GLY A 177 26.73 -14.93 9.72
N GLU A 178 25.65 -15.46 10.31
CA GLU A 178 24.85 -16.56 9.78
C GLU A 178 23.89 -16.04 8.71
N ARG A 179 23.83 -16.72 7.57
CA ARG A 179 22.76 -16.57 6.58
C ARG A 179 21.51 -17.30 7.07
N PHE A 180 20.82 -16.71 8.05
CA PHE A 180 19.74 -17.34 8.81
C PHE A 180 18.56 -17.80 7.96
N MET A 181 18.34 -17.22 6.78
CA MET A 181 17.28 -17.65 5.88
C MET A 181 17.44 -19.08 5.35
N GLU A 182 18.66 -19.66 5.36
CA GLU A 182 18.87 -21.07 5.03
C GLU A 182 18.24 -22.02 6.06
N ARG A 183 18.13 -21.58 7.32
CA ARG A 183 17.49 -22.32 8.40
C ARG A 183 15.96 -22.23 8.34
N TYR A 184 15.44 -21.04 8.02
CA TYR A 184 13.99 -20.79 7.98
C TYR A 184 13.32 -21.23 6.67
N ALA A 185 14.02 -21.11 5.55
CA ALA A 185 13.50 -21.41 4.21
C ALA A 185 14.59 -22.15 3.38
N PRO A 186 14.81 -23.44 3.61
CA PRO A 186 15.93 -24.17 2.97
C PRO A 186 15.90 -24.14 1.44
N THR A 187 14.72 -24.11 0.83
CA THR A 187 14.54 -24.11 -0.64
C THR A 187 14.70 -22.71 -1.24
N LEU A 188 13.98 -21.72 -0.72
CA LEU A 188 13.92 -20.38 -1.31
C LEU A 188 14.92 -19.41 -0.69
N LYS A 189 15.39 -19.69 0.50
CA LYS A 189 16.35 -18.87 1.25
C LYS A 189 15.90 -17.39 1.28
N ASP A 190 16.79 -16.47 0.92
CA ASP A 190 16.50 -15.03 0.88
C ASP A 190 15.46 -14.64 -0.18
N LEU A 191 15.05 -15.53 -1.07
CA LEU A 191 13.97 -15.36 -2.05
C LEU A 191 12.62 -15.90 -1.55
N ALA A 192 12.47 -16.21 -0.27
CA ALA A 192 11.17 -16.48 0.32
C ALA A 192 10.27 -15.22 0.24
N PRO A 193 8.93 -15.35 0.33
CA PRO A 193 8.01 -14.22 0.29
C PRO A 193 8.30 -13.18 1.37
N ARG A 194 8.03 -11.91 1.06
CA ARG A 194 8.38 -10.74 1.89
C ARG A 194 7.88 -10.81 3.32
N ASP A 195 6.62 -11.23 3.51
CA ASP A 195 6.03 -11.41 4.84
C ASP A 195 6.80 -12.42 5.68
N PHE A 196 7.20 -13.53 5.06
CA PHE A 196 7.98 -14.56 5.74
C PHE A 196 9.39 -14.08 6.09
N VAL A 197 10.11 -13.47 5.13
CA VAL A 197 11.44 -12.90 5.39
C VAL A 197 11.40 -11.85 6.49
N SER A 198 10.41 -10.94 6.46
CA SER A 198 10.23 -9.91 7.49
C SER A 198 10.02 -10.51 8.88
N ARG A 199 9.23 -11.58 8.99
CA ARG A 199 9.04 -12.32 10.25
C ARG A 199 10.34 -12.97 10.74
N CYS A 200 11.07 -13.61 9.85
CA CYS A 200 12.36 -14.23 10.22
C CYS A 200 13.37 -13.18 10.72
N MET A 201 13.43 -12.01 10.07
CA MET A 201 14.28 -10.89 10.52
C MET A 201 13.86 -10.38 11.90
N ASP A 202 12.56 -10.16 12.11
CA ASP A 202 12.03 -9.72 13.40
C ASP A 202 12.29 -10.74 14.50
N GLN A 203 12.18 -12.05 14.19
CA GLN A 203 12.52 -13.13 15.10
C GLN A 203 14.02 -13.12 15.49
N GLU A 204 14.93 -12.97 14.52
CA GLU A 204 16.38 -12.85 14.79
C GLU A 204 16.68 -11.67 15.72
N ILE A 205 16.05 -10.51 15.48
CA ILE A 205 16.20 -9.32 16.32
C ILE A 205 15.69 -9.57 17.75
N LYS A 206 14.48 -10.13 17.89
CA LYS A 206 13.86 -10.41 19.20
C LYS A 206 14.64 -11.44 20.01
N GLU A 207 15.23 -12.41 19.37
CA GLU A 207 16.07 -13.43 20.04
C GLU A 207 17.50 -12.93 20.32
N GLY A 208 17.80 -11.65 20.11
CA GLY A 208 19.06 -11.01 20.43
C GLY A 208 20.18 -11.26 19.41
N ARG A 209 19.87 -11.80 18.23
CA ARG A 209 20.80 -11.99 17.10
C ARG A 209 20.77 -10.85 16.10
N GLY A 210 20.11 -9.75 16.41
CA GLY A 210 20.20 -8.50 15.66
C GLY A 210 21.61 -7.92 15.67
N CYS A 211 21.93 -7.11 14.68
CA CYS A 211 23.21 -6.43 14.51
C CYS A 211 23.22 -5.04 15.14
N GLY A 212 24.41 -4.46 15.29
CA GLY A 212 24.61 -3.12 15.84
C GLY A 212 24.57 -3.03 17.35
N PRO A 213 24.79 -1.82 17.90
CA PRO A 213 24.89 -1.62 19.34
C PRO A 213 23.55 -1.91 20.07
N ASN A 214 22.43 -1.68 19.42
CA ASN A 214 21.08 -1.92 19.98
C ASN A 214 20.52 -3.29 19.58
N LYS A 215 21.20 -4.06 18.73
CA LYS A 215 20.73 -5.34 18.18
C LYS A 215 19.37 -5.26 17.48
N ASP A 216 19.11 -4.17 16.78
CA ASP A 216 17.80 -3.79 16.25
C ASP A 216 17.69 -3.80 14.71
N TYR A 217 18.71 -4.30 14.01
CA TYR A 217 18.71 -4.46 12.55
C TYR A 217 19.41 -5.75 12.09
N ILE A 218 19.29 -6.05 10.82
CA ILE A 218 19.93 -7.16 10.10
C ILE A 218 20.87 -6.55 9.05
N LEU A 219 21.86 -7.30 8.60
CA LEU A 219 22.78 -6.88 7.54
C LEU A 219 22.39 -7.47 6.19
N LEU A 220 22.24 -6.63 5.17
CA LEU A 220 22.12 -7.04 3.78
C LEU A 220 23.49 -6.97 3.11
N LYS A 221 24.06 -8.13 2.75
CA LYS A 221 25.39 -8.27 2.13
C LYS A 221 25.27 -8.32 0.61
N LEU A 222 26.00 -7.44 -0.07
CA LEU A 222 26.03 -7.33 -1.54
C LEU A 222 27.45 -7.40 -2.11
N ASP A 223 28.51 -7.12 -1.32
CA ASP A 223 29.90 -6.98 -1.77
C ASP A 223 30.42 -8.22 -2.55
N HIS A 224 29.92 -9.42 -2.23
CA HIS A 224 30.27 -10.67 -2.92
C HIS A 224 29.75 -10.73 -4.38
N LEU A 225 28.83 -9.85 -4.79
CA LEU A 225 28.36 -9.76 -6.18
C LEU A 225 29.37 -9.07 -7.11
N GLY A 226 30.34 -8.35 -6.53
CA GLY A 226 31.34 -7.57 -7.22
C GLY A 226 30.86 -6.19 -7.66
N ALA A 227 31.77 -5.21 -7.64
CA ALA A 227 31.46 -3.82 -7.92
C ALA A 227 30.84 -3.60 -9.32
N GLU A 228 31.29 -4.32 -10.34
CA GLU A 228 30.76 -4.22 -11.71
C GLU A 228 29.25 -4.57 -11.75
N THR A 229 28.86 -5.67 -11.12
CA THR A 229 27.47 -6.10 -11.05
C THR A 229 26.62 -5.07 -10.30
N ILE A 230 27.10 -4.58 -9.15
CA ILE A 230 26.41 -3.60 -8.34
C ILE A 230 26.16 -2.31 -9.13
N HIS A 231 27.21 -1.73 -9.74
CA HIS A 231 27.05 -0.48 -10.51
C HIS A 231 26.18 -0.64 -11.75
N LYS A 232 26.18 -1.83 -12.39
CA LYS A 232 25.38 -2.09 -13.57
C LYS A 232 23.91 -2.41 -13.25
N ARG A 233 23.64 -3.24 -12.22
CA ARG A 233 22.31 -3.77 -11.93
C ARG A 233 21.58 -3.05 -10.79
N LEU A 234 22.32 -2.43 -9.89
CA LEU A 234 21.84 -1.84 -8.64
C LEU A 234 22.40 -0.42 -8.41
N PRO A 235 22.45 0.46 -9.45
CA PRO A 235 23.07 1.78 -9.31
C PRO A 235 22.39 2.66 -8.27
N SER A 236 21.05 2.63 -8.16
CA SER A 236 20.32 3.41 -7.16
C SER A 236 20.53 2.85 -5.75
N VAL A 237 20.65 1.52 -5.60
CA VAL A 237 20.96 0.89 -4.30
C VAL A 237 22.33 1.34 -3.81
N TYR A 238 23.31 1.45 -4.72
CA TYR A 238 24.62 2.01 -4.38
C TYR A 238 24.51 3.46 -3.89
N GLU A 239 23.81 4.31 -4.63
CA GLU A 239 23.56 5.71 -4.24
C GLU A 239 22.84 5.82 -2.88
N ILE A 240 21.84 4.95 -2.63
CA ILE A 240 21.13 4.91 -1.35
C ILE A 240 22.07 4.49 -0.20
N GLY A 241 22.90 3.48 -0.42
CA GLY A 241 23.89 3.04 0.56
C GLY A 241 24.81 4.17 1.00
N VAL A 242 25.40 4.88 0.04
CA VAL A 242 26.31 5.99 0.30
C VAL A 242 25.58 7.19 0.95
N ASN A 243 24.44 7.60 0.41
CA ASN A 243 23.79 8.85 0.81
C ASN A 243 22.96 8.75 2.09
N PHE A 244 22.38 7.58 2.40
CA PHE A 244 21.45 7.42 3.52
C PHE A 244 21.96 6.51 4.64
N ALA A 245 22.90 5.60 4.34
CA ALA A 245 23.50 4.72 5.34
C ALA A 245 24.99 5.02 5.59
N ASN A 246 25.62 5.87 4.76
CA ASN A 246 27.07 6.10 4.73
C ASN A 246 27.86 4.79 4.59
N VAL A 247 27.39 3.88 3.72
CA VAL A 247 27.92 2.55 3.47
C VAL A 247 28.26 2.39 1.99
N ASP A 248 29.47 1.96 1.68
CA ASP A 248 29.87 1.51 0.35
C ASP A 248 29.52 0.02 0.21
N ILE A 249 28.37 -0.28 -0.37
CA ILE A 249 27.84 -1.64 -0.51
C ILE A 249 28.68 -2.56 -1.41
N THR A 250 29.71 -2.02 -2.09
CA THR A 250 30.68 -2.83 -2.83
C THR A 250 31.75 -3.41 -1.92
N LYS A 251 31.83 -2.97 -0.65
CA LYS A 251 32.87 -3.33 0.33
C LYS A 251 32.31 -3.91 1.62
N GLU A 252 31.14 -3.46 2.05
CA GLU A 252 30.56 -3.83 3.32
C GLU A 252 29.03 -3.95 3.25
N PRO A 253 28.40 -4.75 4.15
CA PRO A 253 26.96 -4.92 4.17
C PRO A 253 26.24 -3.68 4.72
N ILE A 254 24.99 -3.45 4.25
CA ILE A 254 24.14 -2.34 4.67
C ILE A 254 23.14 -2.78 5.74
N PRO A 255 22.91 -1.97 6.82
CA PRO A 255 21.93 -2.28 7.84
C PRO A 255 20.49 -2.08 7.33
N VAL A 256 19.64 -3.09 7.56
CA VAL A 256 18.24 -3.12 7.11
C VAL A 256 17.29 -3.59 8.19
N VAL A 257 16.05 -3.09 8.14
CA VAL A 257 14.96 -3.48 9.04
C VAL A 257 13.66 -3.68 8.26
N PRO A 258 12.73 -4.53 8.72
CA PRO A 258 11.40 -4.58 8.17
C PRO A 258 10.68 -3.23 8.32
N THR A 259 10.17 -2.69 7.20
CA THR A 259 9.44 -1.42 7.15
C THR A 259 8.13 -1.59 6.42
N ILE A 260 7.09 -0.84 6.82
CA ILE A 260 5.83 -0.87 6.08
C ILE A 260 6.03 -0.42 4.64
N HIS A 261 5.40 -1.10 3.70
CA HIS A 261 5.69 -0.90 2.28
C HIS A 261 4.47 -0.87 1.38
N TYR A 262 3.50 -1.78 1.56
CA TYR A 262 2.36 -1.89 0.66
C TYR A 262 1.07 -2.28 1.39
N GLN A 263 -0.02 -1.63 0.98
CA GLN A 263 -1.37 -1.90 1.44
C GLN A 263 -2.08 -2.83 0.44
N MET A 264 -2.52 -4.02 0.87
CA MET A 264 -3.29 -4.92 0.01
C MET A 264 -4.77 -4.58 -0.01
N GLY A 265 -5.30 -4.08 1.12
CA GLY A 265 -6.66 -3.56 1.23
C GLY A 265 -6.86 -2.21 0.55
N GLY A 266 -8.07 -1.68 0.58
CA GLY A 266 -8.39 -0.37 0.02
C GLY A 266 -9.86 -0.21 -0.37
N VAL A 267 -10.14 0.69 -1.28
CA VAL A 267 -11.48 0.91 -1.83
C VAL A 267 -11.88 -0.30 -2.69
N PRO A 268 -12.97 -1.03 -2.37
CA PRO A 268 -13.35 -2.24 -3.09
C PRO A 268 -13.78 -1.95 -4.53
N THR A 269 -13.25 -2.73 -5.47
CA THR A 269 -13.56 -2.58 -6.90
C THR A 269 -13.85 -3.91 -7.59
N ASN A 270 -14.52 -3.83 -8.73
CA ASN A 270 -14.61 -4.93 -9.68
C ASN A 270 -13.42 -4.89 -10.68
N ILE A 271 -13.39 -5.84 -11.61
CA ILE A 271 -12.32 -5.98 -12.61
C ILE A 271 -12.22 -4.82 -13.62
N HIS A 272 -13.22 -3.95 -13.67
CA HIS A 272 -13.24 -2.73 -14.50
C HIS A 272 -12.84 -1.49 -13.72
N GLY A 273 -12.39 -1.65 -12.48
CA GLY A 273 -12.03 -0.56 -11.59
C GLY A 273 -13.22 0.23 -11.05
N GLN A 274 -14.47 -0.18 -11.32
CA GLN A 274 -15.65 0.46 -10.73
C GLN A 274 -15.69 0.15 -9.23
N VAL A 275 -15.88 1.18 -8.42
CA VAL A 275 -16.08 1.01 -6.98
C VAL A 275 -17.40 0.29 -6.72
N VAL A 276 -17.37 -0.63 -5.76
CA VAL A 276 -18.54 -1.42 -5.35
C VAL A 276 -18.83 -1.24 -3.86
N GLU A 277 -20.12 -1.32 -3.51
CA GLU A 277 -20.59 -1.25 -2.12
C GLU A 277 -21.60 -2.35 -1.84
N GLN A 278 -21.85 -2.65 -0.55
CA GLN A 278 -22.99 -3.47 -0.15
C GLN A 278 -24.25 -2.60 -0.13
N LYS A 279 -25.25 -2.97 -0.91
CA LYS A 279 -26.52 -2.23 -1.01
C LYS A 279 -27.69 -3.21 -1.18
N ASN A 280 -28.70 -3.09 -0.35
CA ASN A 280 -29.92 -3.90 -0.42
C ASN A 280 -29.66 -5.44 -0.47
N GLY A 281 -28.70 -5.92 0.30
CA GLY A 281 -28.33 -7.35 0.33
C GLY A 281 -27.44 -7.82 -0.83
N VAL A 282 -27.02 -6.91 -1.72
CA VAL A 282 -26.08 -7.20 -2.82
C VAL A 282 -24.68 -6.75 -2.41
N ASN A 283 -23.72 -7.68 -2.43
CA ASN A 283 -22.33 -7.43 -1.95
C ASN A 283 -21.46 -6.58 -2.87
N ASN A 284 -21.79 -6.45 -4.14
CA ASN A 284 -20.97 -5.77 -5.13
C ASN A 284 -21.81 -4.86 -6.03
N SER A 285 -22.70 -4.07 -5.44
CA SER A 285 -23.44 -3.03 -6.14
C SER A 285 -22.50 -1.93 -6.62
N VAL A 286 -22.55 -1.56 -7.89
CA VAL A 286 -21.67 -0.53 -8.48
C VAL A 286 -22.08 0.85 -7.97
N VAL A 287 -21.09 1.64 -7.55
CA VAL A 287 -21.22 3.08 -7.31
C VAL A 287 -20.95 3.79 -8.63
N ASN A 288 -22.01 4.24 -9.31
CA ASN A 288 -21.87 4.89 -10.62
C ASN A 288 -21.03 6.18 -10.51
N GLY A 289 -20.24 6.44 -11.53
CA GLY A 289 -19.38 7.62 -11.59
C GLY A 289 -18.11 7.52 -10.76
N LEU A 290 -17.88 6.43 -10.01
CA LEU A 290 -16.68 6.27 -9.19
C LEU A 290 -15.88 5.03 -9.57
N TYR A 291 -14.57 5.25 -9.72
CA TYR A 291 -13.55 4.22 -10.01
C TYR A 291 -12.40 4.35 -9.03
N ALA A 292 -11.69 3.25 -8.82
CA ALA A 292 -10.42 3.25 -8.09
C ALA A 292 -9.47 2.21 -8.70
N VAL A 293 -8.18 2.55 -8.77
CA VAL A 293 -7.12 1.67 -9.32
C VAL A 293 -5.82 1.83 -8.56
N GLY A 294 -4.96 0.82 -8.64
CA GLY A 294 -3.67 0.80 -7.97
C GLY A 294 -3.80 0.59 -6.46
N GLU A 295 -2.83 1.06 -5.69
CA GLU A 295 -2.71 0.74 -4.27
C GLU A 295 -3.84 1.29 -3.38
N CYS A 296 -4.55 2.34 -3.81
CA CYS A 296 -5.73 2.80 -3.06
C CYS A 296 -6.96 1.89 -3.26
N ALA A 297 -6.96 1.02 -4.28
CA ALA A 297 -8.06 0.12 -4.62
C ALA A 297 -7.82 -1.29 -4.07
N CYS A 298 -8.90 -2.03 -3.83
CA CYS A 298 -8.88 -3.44 -3.49
C CYS A 298 -9.72 -4.24 -4.48
N VAL A 299 -9.11 -4.64 -5.61
CA VAL A 299 -9.69 -5.62 -6.56
C VAL A 299 -9.46 -7.06 -6.09
N SER A 300 -8.79 -7.25 -4.95
CA SER A 300 -8.44 -8.53 -4.31
C SER A 300 -7.41 -9.38 -5.05
N VAL A 301 -6.73 -8.84 -6.07
CA VAL A 301 -5.73 -9.61 -6.83
C VAL A 301 -4.48 -9.97 -6.02
N HIS A 302 -4.21 -9.24 -4.96
CA HIS A 302 -3.06 -9.46 -4.08
C HIS A 302 -3.36 -10.39 -2.90
N GLY A 303 -4.64 -10.63 -2.60
CA GLY A 303 -5.04 -11.38 -1.42
C GLY A 303 -4.47 -10.78 -0.12
N ALA A 304 -4.01 -11.63 0.77
CA ALA A 304 -3.46 -11.22 2.06
C ALA A 304 -1.95 -10.88 2.04
N ASN A 305 -1.26 -11.11 0.91
CA ASN A 305 0.15 -10.78 0.75
C ASN A 305 0.54 -10.69 -0.74
N ARG A 306 1.00 -9.54 -1.16
CA ARG A 306 1.38 -9.25 -2.55
C ARG A 306 2.75 -9.85 -2.90
N LEU A 307 2.85 -10.49 -4.05
CA LEU A 307 4.14 -10.85 -4.64
C LEU A 307 4.83 -9.63 -5.25
N GLY A 308 6.15 -9.61 -5.17
CA GLY A 308 6.97 -8.57 -5.79
C GLY A 308 6.63 -8.38 -7.27
N THR A 309 6.77 -7.16 -7.79
CA THR A 309 6.39 -6.69 -9.14
C THR A 309 4.89 -6.62 -9.44
N ASN A 310 4.05 -7.35 -8.71
CA ASN A 310 2.61 -7.37 -9.00
C ASN A 310 1.92 -6.02 -8.76
N SER A 311 2.49 -5.13 -7.93
CA SER A 311 1.91 -3.79 -7.77
C SER A 311 2.01 -2.97 -9.05
N LEU A 312 3.17 -2.99 -9.73
CA LEU A 312 3.33 -2.31 -11.01
C LEU A 312 2.45 -2.93 -12.11
N LEU A 313 2.30 -4.26 -12.10
CA LEU A 313 1.41 -4.95 -13.05
C LEU A 313 -0.06 -4.61 -12.81
N ASP A 314 -0.48 -4.49 -11.54
CA ASP A 314 -1.82 -4.08 -11.13
C ASP A 314 -2.17 -2.69 -11.67
N LEU A 315 -1.29 -1.70 -11.47
CA LEU A 315 -1.48 -0.33 -11.97
C LEU A 315 -1.78 -0.30 -13.47
N LEU A 316 -1.04 -1.09 -14.26
CA LEU A 316 -1.15 -1.13 -15.72
C LEU A 316 -2.42 -1.84 -16.18
N VAL A 317 -2.71 -3.02 -15.60
CA VAL A 317 -3.84 -3.86 -16.03
C VAL A 317 -5.16 -3.21 -15.66
N PHE A 318 -5.34 -2.81 -14.40
CA PHE A 318 -6.61 -2.25 -13.93
C PHE A 318 -6.75 -0.77 -14.30
N GLY A 319 -5.64 0.00 -14.39
CA GLY A 319 -5.68 1.36 -14.93
C GLY A 319 -6.19 1.37 -16.38
N LYS A 320 -5.70 0.44 -17.21
CA LYS A 320 -6.19 0.29 -18.59
C LYS A 320 -7.64 -0.21 -18.64
N ALA A 321 -8.02 -1.16 -17.79
CA ALA A 321 -9.40 -1.66 -17.73
C ALA A 321 -10.38 -0.56 -17.34
N ALA A 322 -10.04 0.22 -16.30
CA ALA A 322 -10.85 1.37 -15.87
C ALA A 322 -10.95 2.44 -16.95
N GLY A 323 -9.83 2.82 -17.58
CA GLY A 323 -9.83 3.82 -18.66
C GLY A 323 -10.74 3.44 -19.82
N ARG A 324 -10.71 2.17 -20.26
CA ARG A 324 -11.62 1.67 -21.30
C ARG A 324 -13.09 1.73 -20.87
N HIS A 325 -13.39 1.27 -19.66
CA HIS A 325 -14.75 1.28 -19.15
C HIS A 325 -15.28 2.72 -18.95
N ILE A 326 -14.44 3.65 -18.50
CA ILE A 326 -14.78 5.07 -18.37
C ILE A 326 -15.17 5.67 -19.72
N VAL A 327 -14.44 5.36 -20.80
CA VAL A 327 -14.77 5.81 -22.15
C VAL A 327 -16.16 5.28 -22.57
N GLU A 328 -16.41 3.99 -22.35
CA GLU A 328 -17.72 3.38 -22.66
C GLU A 328 -18.86 4.00 -21.83
N PHE A 329 -18.64 4.20 -20.54
CA PHE A 329 -19.60 4.83 -19.62
C PHE A 329 -19.91 6.26 -20.04
N ASN A 330 -18.90 7.09 -20.30
CA ASN A 330 -19.06 8.48 -20.70
C ASN A 330 -19.70 8.62 -22.09
N ASN A 331 -19.48 7.65 -22.98
CA ASN A 331 -20.18 7.62 -24.28
C ASN A 331 -21.68 7.35 -24.16
N LYS A 332 -22.09 6.60 -23.16
CA LYS A 332 -23.51 6.36 -22.84
C LYS A 332 -24.13 7.49 -22.03
N ASN A 333 -23.35 8.17 -21.18
CA ASN A 333 -23.78 9.26 -20.29
C ASN A 333 -23.18 10.58 -20.77
N LYS A 334 -23.82 11.23 -21.77
CA LYS A 334 -23.28 12.43 -22.42
C LYS A 334 -23.32 13.67 -21.53
N GLU A 335 -24.39 13.81 -20.74
CA GLU A 335 -24.62 14.97 -19.90
C GLU A 335 -24.05 14.78 -18.50
N HIS A 336 -23.64 15.86 -17.84
CA HIS A 336 -23.32 15.84 -16.43
C HIS A 336 -24.63 15.74 -15.60
N LYS A 337 -24.60 14.96 -14.54
CA LYS A 337 -25.66 15.00 -13.54
C LYS A 337 -25.58 16.31 -12.75
N PRO A 338 -26.72 16.88 -12.31
CA PRO A 338 -26.72 18.09 -11.50
C PRO A 338 -25.95 17.86 -10.18
N LEU A 339 -25.27 18.90 -9.71
CA LEU A 339 -24.66 18.91 -8.39
C LEU A 339 -25.77 19.07 -7.34
N PRO A 340 -25.70 18.37 -6.20
CA PRO A 340 -26.55 18.62 -5.06
C PRO A 340 -26.31 20.03 -4.49
N ALA A 341 -27.30 20.62 -3.85
CA ALA A 341 -27.21 21.98 -3.29
C ALA A 341 -26.16 22.09 -2.18
N ASP A 342 -25.90 21.01 -1.46
CA ASP A 342 -24.96 20.86 -0.35
C ASP A 342 -23.60 20.27 -0.78
N ALA A 343 -23.27 20.32 -2.07
CA ALA A 343 -22.08 19.66 -2.65
C ALA A 343 -20.76 20.00 -1.94
N ALA A 344 -20.62 21.19 -1.36
CA ALA A 344 -19.41 21.64 -0.68
C ALA A 344 -19.55 21.70 0.86
N ASP A 345 -20.72 21.49 1.44
CA ASP A 345 -21.01 21.79 2.84
C ASP A 345 -20.06 21.03 3.79
N ARG A 346 -19.90 19.73 3.62
CA ARG A 346 -18.96 18.92 4.42
C ARG A 346 -17.54 19.47 4.37
N THR A 347 -17.06 19.81 3.19
CA THR A 347 -15.70 20.34 3.01
C THR A 347 -15.56 21.72 3.65
N LEU A 348 -16.57 22.58 3.50
CA LEU A 348 -16.60 23.90 4.13
C LEU A 348 -16.63 23.80 5.67
N GLU A 349 -17.39 22.87 6.23
CA GLU A 349 -17.41 22.64 7.68
C GLU A 349 -16.02 22.26 8.21
N ARG A 350 -15.31 21.34 7.54
CA ARG A 350 -13.94 20.92 7.91
C ARG A 350 -12.97 22.10 7.82
N LEU A 351 -13.00 22.88 6.75
CA LEU A 351 -12.14 24.05 6.57
C LEU A 351 -12.45 25.13 7.61
N ASN A 352 -13.71 25.44 7.85
CA ASN A 352 -14.16 26.43 8.84
C ASN A 352 -13.75 26.01 10.27
N GLN A 353 -13.80 24.72 10.60
CA GLN A 353 -13.35 24.22 11.90
C GLN A 353 -11.86 24.47 12.10
N LEU A 354 -11.02 24.19 11.11
CA LEU A 354 -9.58 24.48 11.16
C LEU A 354 -9.29 26.00 11.28
N GLU A 355 -9.99 26.81 10.53
CA GLU A 355 -9.79 28.27 10.50
C GLU A 355 -10.29 28.93 11.80
N SER A 356 -11.38 28.46 12.39
CA SER A 356 -11.95 29.02 13.62
C SER A 356 -11.26 28.55 14.90
N SER A 357 -10.54 27.42 14.85
CA SER A 357 -9.84 26.88 16.02
C SER A 357 -8.81 27.87 16.56
N LYS A 358 -8.88 28.16 17.87
CA LYS A 358 -7.96 29.08 18.57
C LYS A 358 -6.89 28.40 19.40
N SER A 359 -7.15 27.14 19.77
CA SER A 359 -6.25 26.32 20.59
C SER A 359 -6.57 24.86 20.35
N GLY A 360 -5.58 23.98 20.49
CA GLY A 360 -5.77 22.55 20.33
C GLY A 360 -4.46 21.81 20.06
N THR A 361 -4.57 20.64 19.45
CA THR A 361 -3.42 19.81 19.08
C THR A 361 -2.92 20.19 17.68
N TYR A 362 -1.61 20.27 17.50
CA TYR A 362 -1.05 20.46 16.16
C TYR A 362 -1.13 19.18 15.35
N ALA A 363 -1.36 19.33 14.03
CA ALA A 363 -1.48 18.22 13.10
C ALA A 363 -0.28 17.26 13.15
N GLN A 364 0.94 17.80 13.20
CA GLN A 364 2.18 17.02 13.29
C GLN A 364 2.26 16.16 14.55
N THR A 365 1.83 16.69 15.69
CA THR A 365 1.79 15.95 16.97
C THR A 365 0.81 14.79 16.86
N LEU A 366 -0.42 15.07 16.40
CA LEU A 366 -1.45 14.05 16.29
C LEU A 366 -1.07 12.97 15.25
N ALA A 367 -0.53 13.36 14.09
CA ALA A 367 0.00 12.43 13.11
C ALA A 367 1.16 11.58 13.66
N GLY A 368 2.02 12.17 14.51
CA GLY A 368 3.09 11.46 15.22
C GLY A 368 2.53 10.40 16.18
N ASP A 369 1.51 10.76 16.99
CA ASP A 369 0.84 9.86 17.91
C ASP A 369 0.15 8.70 17.16
N ILE A 370 -0.51 8.97 16.03
CA ILE A 370 -1.10 7.94 15.15
C ILE A 370 -0.02 6.97 14.67
N ARG A 371 1.08 7.49 14.10
CA ARG A 371 2.19 6.68 13.58
C ARG A 371 2.82 5.79 14.65
N ALA A 372 3.07 6.33 15.84
CA ALA A 372 3.63 5.58 16.95
C ALA A 372 2.69 4.46 17.42
N THR A 373 1.40 4.76 17.54
CA THR A 373 0.37 3.78 17.92
C THR A 373 0.27 2.64 16.89
N MET A 374 0.22 2.97 15.60
CA MET A 374 0.16 1.97 14.54
C MET A 374 1.43 1.11 14.49
N GLN A 375 2.61 1.71 14.64
CA GLN A 375 3.88 0.97 14.68
C GLN A 375 3.93 -0.01 15.83
N GLN A 376 3.44 0.38 17.00
CA GLN A 376 3.44 -0.45 18.19
C GLN A 376 2.41 -1.58 18.14
N HIS A 377 1.19 -1.31 17.64
CA HIS A 377 0.05 -2.21 17.81
C HIS A 377 -0.35 -2.97 16.53
N ALA A 378 0.14 -2.54 15.35
CA ALA A 378 -0.11 -3.18 14.06
C ALA A 378 1.19 -3.54 13.31
N GLY A 379 2.27 -3.86 14.03
CA GLY A 379 3.59 -4.21 13.49
C GLY A 379 3.63 -5.54 12.74
N VAL A 380 4.86 -6.06 12.51
CA VAL A 380 5.11 -7.33 11.80
C VAL A 380 4.41 -8.49 12.50
N PHE A 381 4.60 -8.60 13.82
CA PHE A 381 3.88 -9.52 14.69
C PHE A 381 2.92 -8.77 15.59
N ARG A 382 1.74 -9.33 15.71
CA ARG A 382 0.63 -8.78 16.50
C ARG A 382 0.25 -9.76 17.60
N THR A 383 -0.33 -9.24 18.69
CA THR A 383 -1.03 -10.03 19.69
C THR A 383 -2.44 -9.48 19.83
N GLN A 384 -3.39 -10.31 20.21
CA GLN A 384 -4.78 -9.86 20.40
C GLN A 384 -4.85 -8.72 21.42
N ALA A 385 -4.16 -8.87 22.54
CA ALA A 385 -4.14 -7.85 23.61
C ALA A 385 -3.55 -6.51 23.10
N SER A 386 -2.47 -6.54 22.31
CA SER A 386 -1.88 -5.33 21.73
C SER A 386 -2.82 -4.67 20.72
N MET A 387 -3.49 -5.45 19.85
CA MET A 387 -4.44 -4.90 18.88
C MET A 387 -5.67 -4.28 19.57
N ASP A 388 -6.19 -4.92 20.61
CA ASP A 388 -7.34 -4.40 21.39
C ASP A 388 -6.98 -3.07 22.08
N GLU A 389 -5.75 -2.93 22.58
CA GLU A 389 -5.23 -1.66 23.11
C GLU A 389 -5.06 -0.63 21.99
N GLY A 390 -4.55 -1.02 20.85
CA GLY A 390 -4.42 -0.16 19.67
C GLY A 390 -5.77 0.41 19.21
N VAL A 391 -6.83 -0.40 19.20
CA VAL A 391 -8.20 0.05 18.86
C VAL A 391 -8.65 1.17 19.80
N LYS A 392 -8.41 1.04 21.12
CA LYS A 392 -8.76 2.08 22.11
C LYS A 392 -7.98 3.37 21.89
N LYS A 393 -6.65 3.26 21.72
CA LYS A 393 -5.78 4.41 21.48
C LYS A 393 -6.13 5.15 20.19
N ILE A 394 -6.41 4.43 19.10
CA ILE A 394 -6.81 5.05 17.83
C ILE A 394 -8.18 5.74 17.98
N ALA A 395 -9.12 5.20 18.75
CA ALA A 395 -10.40 5.86 19.03
C ALA A 395 -10.19 7.18 19.79
N GLU A 396 -9.34 7.18 20.83
CA GLU A 396 -8.98 8.40 21.56
C GLU A 396 -8.30 9.45 20.67
N LEU A 397 -7.42 9.01 19.75
CA LEU A 397 -6.77 9.91 18.78
C LEU A 397 -7.78 10.48 17.77
N ARG A 398 -8.79 9.68 17.36
CA ARG A 398 -9.87 10.15 16.52
C ARG A 398 -10.67 11.27 17.15
N ASP A 399 -11.00 11.16 18.44
CA ASP A 399 -11.70 12.21 19.16
C ASP A 399 -10.90 13.52 19.20
N ARG A 400 -9.56 13.44 19.18
CA ARG A 400 -8.66 14.60 19.14
C ARG A 400 -8.59 15.30 17.78
N VAL A 401 -9.00 14.65 16.70
CA VAL A 401 -8.98 15.26 15.34
C VAL A 401 -9.81 16.55 15.31
N ALA A 402 -10.96 16.56 15.98
CA ALA A 402 -11.80 17.75 16.08
C ALA A 402 -11.11 18.95 16.78
N SER A 403 -10.06 18.70 17.54
CA SER A 403 -9.28 19.73 18.24
C SER A 403 -8.01 20.19 17.48
N VAL A 404 -7.83 19.76 16.22
CA VAL A 404 -6.67 20.20 15.43
C VAL A 404 -6.72 21.69 15.18
N THR A 405 -5.59 22.37 15.41
CA THR A 405 -5.46 23.81 15.26
C THR A 405 -4.29 24.20 14.37
N LEU A 406 -4.41 25.34 13.69
CA LEU A 406 -3.36 25.96 12.88
C LEU A 406 -2.79 27.18 13.57
N GLN A 407 -1.46 27.27 13.64
CA GLN A 407 -0.78 28.50 14.01
C GLN A 407 -0.78 29.53 12.88
N ASP A 408 -0.39 29.06 11.69
CA ASP A 408 -0.47 29.87 10.48
C ASP A 408 -1.84 29.65 9.81
N LYS A 409 -2.59 30.73 9.69
CA LYS A 409 -3.91 30.77 9.07
C LYS A 409 -3.89 31.45 7.70
N SER A 410 -2.70 31.71 7.15
CA SER A 410 -2.57 32.17 5.76
C SER A 410 -3.19 31.14 4.81
N LYS A 411 -3.62 31.57 3.64
CA LYS A 411 -4.26 30.71 2.65
C LYS A 411 -3.28 30.19 1.60
N VAL A 412 -2.37 31.05 1.17
CA VAL A 412 -1.43 30.83 0.06
C VAL A 412 -0.33 29.88 0.47
N PHE A 413 -0.19 28.75 -0.23
CA PHE A 413 0.82 27.70 0.01
C PHE A 413 1.00 27.30 1.47
N ASN A 414 -0.12 27.20 2.20
CA ASN A 414 -0.09 26.84 3.60
C ASN A 414 0.03 25.28 3.77
N THR A 415 1.26 24.79 3.87
CA THR A 415 1.53 23.36 4.06
C THR A 415 1.03 22.83 5.40
N ALA A 416 0.99 23.66 6.45
CA ALA A 416 0.42 23.27 7.73
C ALA A 416 -1.10 22.99 7.63
N ARG A 417 -1.80 23.74 6.77
CA ARG A 417 -3.22 23.49 6.46
C ARG A 417 -3.40 22.17 5.72
N ILE A 418 -2.52 21.85 4.76
CA ILE A 418 -2.53 20.58 4.06
C ILE A 418 -2.29 19.42 5.03
N GLU A 419 -1.26 19.50 5.88
CA GLU A 419 -0.95 18.48 6.90
C GLU A 419 -2.13 18.27 7.86
N ALA A 420 -2.86 19.33 8.24
CA ALA A 420 -4.04 19.23 9.09
C ALA A 420 -5.18 18.48 8.40
N LEU A 421 -5.39 18.70 7.10
CA LEU A 421 -6.39 17.98 6.30
C LEU A 421 -5.99 16.52 6.05
N GLU A 422 -4.68 16.23 5.94
CA GLU A 422 -4.16 14.87 5.81
C GLU A 422 -4.39 14.03 7.09
N VAL A 423 -4.42 14.66 8.27
CA VAL A 423 -4.71 13.96 9.54
C VAL A 423 -6.09 13.29 9.51
N ASP A 424 -7.09 13.91 8.87
CA ASP A 424 -8.41 13.31 8.68
C ASP A 424 -8.33 12.00 7.88
N ASN A 425 -7.45 11.94 6.88
CA ASN A 425 -7.24 10.74 6.07
C ASN A 425 -6.45 9.67 6.85
N LEU A 426 -5.39 10.09 7.54
CA LEU A 426 -4.57 9.19 8.35
C LEU A 426 -5.38 8.47 9.42
N ILE A 427 -6.28 9.19 10.12
CA ILE A 427 -7.07 8.58 11.20
C ILE A 427 -8.13 7.61 10.66
N GLU A 428 -8.75 7.90 9.50
CA GLU A 428 -9.69 6.99 8.85
C GLU A 428 -9.01 5.65 8.53
N VAL A 429 -7.83 5.70 7.90
CA VAL A 429 -7.09 4.50 7.51
C VAL A 429 -6.53 3.76 8.73
N ALA A 430 -6.03 4.47 9.73
CA ALA A 430 -5.52 3.88 10.97
C ALA A 430 -6.63 3.14 11.74
N GLN A 431 -7.81 3.73 11.85
CA GLN A 431 -8.96 3.12 12.51
C GLN A 431 -9.46 1.90 11.74
N ALA A 432 -9.61 2.00 10.42
CA ALA A 432 -9.97 0.87 9.57
C ALA A 432 -8.99 -0.31 9.74
N THR A 433 -7.69 -0.01 9.76
CA THR A 433 -6.63 -1.02 9.94
C THR A 433 -6.71 -1.70 11.31
N MET A 434 -6.79 -0.92 12.41
CA MET A 434 -6.80 -1.47 13.77
C MET A 434 -8.05 -2.30 14.05
N VAL A 435 -9.23 -1.80 13.65
CA VAL A 435 -10.50 -2.49 13.87
C VAL A 435 -10.56 -3.79 13.08
N SER A 436 -10.15 -3.77 11.80
CA SER A 436 -10.12 -4.96 10.96
C SER A 436 -9.10 -5.99 11.47
N ALA A 437 -7.91 -5.54 11.89
CA ALA A 437 -6.86 -6.41 12.43
C ALA A 437 -7.29 -7.07 13.75
N ALA A 438 -7.85 -6.31 14.69
CA ALA A 438 -8.32 -6.83 15.97
C ALA A 438 -9.49 -7.82 15.83
N ALA A 439 -10.31 -7.66 14.79
CA ALA A 439 -11.44 -8.53 14.52
C ALA A 439 -11.04 -9.87 13.90
N ARG A 440 -9.99 -9.94 13.06
CA ARG A 440 -9.57 -11.16 12.36
C ARG A 440 -8.78 -12.10 13.27
N LYS A 441 -9.43 -13.17 13.71
CA LYS A 441 -8.92 -14.15 14.68
C LYS A 441 -8.20 -15.32 13.99
N GLU A 442 -7.19 -15.03 13.20
CA GLU A 442 -6.36 -16.00 12.49
C GLU A 442 -5.00 -15.39 12.08
N CYS A 443 -4.12 -16.22 11.52
CA CYS A 443 -2.97 -15.77 10.73
C CYS A 443 -3.26 -15.96 9.24
N ARG A 444 -3.03 -14.89 8.39
CA ARG A 444 -3.21 -14.99 6.94
C ARG A 444 -2.30 -14.00 6.21
N GLY A 445 -1.37 -14.52 5.42
CA GLY A 445 -0.44 -13.69 4.65
C GLY A 445 0.34 -12.73 5.54
N ALA A 446 0.16 -11.42 5.33
CA ALA A 446 0.82 -10.38 6.11
C ALA A 446 0.23 -10.16 7.50
N HIS A 447 -0.98 -10.65 7.78
CA HIS A 447 -1.60 -10.60 9.10
C HIS A 447 -1.15 -11.78 9.94
N THR A 448 -0.22 -11.57 10.86
CA THR A 448 0.33 -12.61 11.75
C THR A 448 0.11 -12.21 13.19
N VAL A 449 -0.56 -13.10 13.95
CA VAL A 449 -0.94 -12.91 15.35
C VAL A 449 -0.42 -14.08 16.16
N TYR A 450 0.42 -13.84 17.16
CA TYR A 450 1.04 -14.87 17.98
C TYR A 450 0.01 -15.79 18.67
N ASP A 451 -1.11 -15.21 19.10
CA ASP A 451 -2.17 -15.96 19.81
C ASP A 451 -2.81 -17.07 18.94
N TYR A 452 -2.71 -16.94 17.61
CA TYR A 452 -3.30 -17.87 16.63
C TYR A 452 -2.26 -18.63 15.82
N GLU A 453 -0.97 -18.44 16.09
CA GLU A 453 0.08 -19.19 15.40
C GLU A 453 0.14 -20.62 15.93
N HIS A 454 -0.10 -21.58 15.03
CA HIS A 454 -0.03 -23.01 15.33
C HIS A 454 1.10 -23.67 14.55
N PRO A 455 1.65 -24.79 15.02
CA PRO A 455 2.62 -25.57 14.26
C PRO A 455 2.10 -25.95 12.87
N ALA A 456 3.01 -26.11 11.93
CA ALA A 456 2.67 -26.42 10.52
C ALA A 456 1.90 -27.74 10.36
N ASP A 457 2.04 -28.66 11.31
CA ASP A 457 1.38 -29.96 11.37
C ASP A 457 0.05 -29.95 12.11
N HIS A 458 -0.43 -28.77 12.58
CA HIS A 458 -1.74 -28.66 13.23
C HIS A 458 -2.85 -28.98 12.24
N PRO A 459 -3.70 -30.01 12.51
CA PRO A 459 -4.62 -30.54 11.51
C PRO A 459 -5.75 -29.58 11.12
N GLU A 460 -6.21 -28.73 12.04
CA GLU A 460 -7.34 -27.82 11.80
C GLU A 460 -6.90 -26.45 11.29
N PHE A 461 -5.80 -25.89 11.83
CA PHE A 461 -5.32 -24.54 11.55
C PHE A 461 -3.82 -24.50 11.26
N PRO A 462 -3.36 -25.12 10.17
CA PRO A 462 -1.94 -25.13 9.86
C PRO A 462 -1.42 -23.68 9.71
N LEU A 463 -0.39 -23.33 10.46
CA LEU A 463 0.18 -21.97 10.54
C LEU A 463 -0.83 -20.87 10.95
N GLY A 464 -1.86 -21.26 11.73
CA GLY A 464 -2.86 -20.33 12.26
C GLY A 464 -3.94 -19.85 11.30
N ARG A 465 -3.98 -20.37 10.06
CA ARG A 465 -4.99 -20.01 9.06
C ARG A 465 -6.31 -20.78 9.30
N ASN A 466 -7.41 -20.05 9.38
CA ASN A 466 -8.76 -20.61 9.59
C ASN A 466 -9.66 -20.30 8.37
N ASP A 467 -9.62 -21.20 7.36
CA ASP A 467 -10.38 -21.02 6.13
C ASP A 467 -11.90 -21.21 6.32
N GLN A 468 -12.33 -21.96 7.35
CA GLN A 468 -13.75 -22.17 7.60
C GLN A 468 -14.47 -20.90 8.04
N GLU A 469 -13.86 -20.14 8.91
CA GLU A 469 -14.44 -18.92 9.45
C GLU A 469 -14.01 -17.66 8.69
N TRP A 470 -12.74 -17.60 8.24
CA TRP A 470 -12.10 -16.38 7.77
C TRP A 470 -11.83 -16.30 6.26
N MET A 471 -12.39 -17.22 5.44
CA MET A 471 -12.37 -17.07 3.99
C MET A 471 -13.40 -16.00 3.54
N LYS A 472 -13.24 -14.80 4.09
CA LYS A 472 -14.11 -13.65 3.86
C LYS A 472 -13.30 -12.35 3.89
N HIS A 473 -13.77 -11.36 3.14
CA HIS A 473 -13.30 -9.99 3.19
C HIS A 473 -13.87 -9.27 4.41
N THR A 474 -13.08 -8.41 5.03
CA THR A 474 -13.54 -7.40 5.98
C THR A 474 -13.98 -6.14 5.22
N LEU A 475 -15.03 -5.49 5.69
CA LEU A 475 -15.55 -4.22 5.16
C LEU A 475 -15.73 -3.27 6.33
N TRP A 476 -14.84 -2.30 6.45
CA TRP A 476 -14.95 -1.30 7.50
C TRP A 476 -15.64 -0.03 6.98
N TYR A 477 -16.61 0.48 7.74
CA TYR A 477 -17.32 1.72 7.48
C TYR A 477 -16.98 2.74 8.54
N SER A 478 -16.64 3.97 8.13
CA SER A 478 -16.32 5.08 9.04
C SER A 478 -17.51 5.45 9.92
N GLU A 479 -18.71 5.49 9.34
CA GLU A 479 -19.94 5.74 10.08
C GLU A 479 -20.20 4.60 11.08
N GLY A 480 -20.30 4.96 12.35
CA GLY A 480 -20.48 4.03 13.44
C GLY A 480 -19.29 3.12 13.73
N ASN A 481 -18.13 3.33 13.09
CA ASN A 481 -16.94 2.47 13.20
C ASN A 481 -17.29 0.98 13.06
N ARG A 482 -18.09 0.66 12.02
CA ARG A 482 -18.76 -0.63 11.85
C ARG A 482 -17.96 -1.55 10.93
N LEU A 483 -17.87 -2.82 11.31
CA LEU A 483 -17.30 -3.88 10.48
C LEU A 483 -18.41 -4.76 9.91
N ASP A 484 -18.27 -5.11 8.63
CA ASP A 484 -19.11 -6.08 7.93
C ASP A 484 -18.21 -7.02 7.11
N TYR A 485 -18.81 -8.03 6.47
CA TYR A 485 -18.07 -9.06 5.77
C TYR A 485 -18.74 -9.44 4.45
N LYS A 486 -17.93 -9.88 3.48
CA LYS A 486 -18.42 -10.55 2.26
C LYS A 486 -17.56 -11.76 1.92
N PRO A 487 -18.11 -12.79 1.25
CA PRO A 487 -17.34 -13.98 0.89
C PRO A 487 -16.26 -13.65 -0.16
N VAL A 488 -15.13 -14.38 -0.08
CA VAL A 488 -14.10 -14.34 -1.13
C VAL A 488 -14.60 -15.12 -2.35
N ASN A 489 -14.42 -14.55 -3.55
CA ASN A 489 -14.72 -15.23 -4.80
C ASN A 489 -13.54 -16.12 -5.21
N LEU A 490 -13.70 -17.43 -5.11
CA LEU A 490 -12.69 -18.43 -5.48
C LEU A 490 -12.84 -18.95 -6.91
N LYS A 491 -13.77 -18.39 -7.69
CA LYS A 491 -14.00 -18.82 -9.08
C LYS A 491 -13.36 -17.81 -10.05
N PRO A 492 -12.20 -18.12 -10.63
CA PRO A 492 -11.60 -17.26 -11.64
C PRO A 492 -12.42 -17.27 -12.94
N LEU A 493 -12.22 -16.22 -13.77
CA LEU A 493 -13.00 -16.03 -15.00
C LEU A 493 -12.53 -16.94 -16.15
N THR A 494 -11.20 -17.09 -16.30
CA THR A 494 -10.60 -17.68 -17.51
C THR A 494 -9.51 -18.69 -17.25
N VAL A 495 -9.14 -18.92 -16.01
CA VAL A 495 -8.09 -19.87 -15.60
C VAL A 495 -8.65 -20.89 -14.62
N GLU A 496 -7.96 -22.00 -14.47
CA GLU A 496 -8.33 -23.02 -13.49
C GLU A 496 -8.18 -22.50 -12.05
N SER A 497 -9.11 -22.87 -11.19
CA SER A 497 -9.07 -22.54 -9.76
C SER A 497 -8.01 -23.37 -9.06
N ILE A 498 -7.21 -22.70 -8.21
CA ILE A 498 -6.23 -23.35 -7.37
C ILE A 498 -6.81 -23.40 -5.93
N PRO A 499 -6.99 -24.58 -5.34
CA PRO A 499 -7.50 -24.69 -3.98
C PRO A 499 -6.48 -24.10 -2.98
N PRO A 500 -6.96 -23.57 -1.84
CA PRO A 500 -6.08 -23.15 -0.77
C PRO A 500 -5.13 -24.24 -0.31
N LYS A 501 -3.84 -23.92 -0.16
CA LYS A 501 -2.80 -24.84 0.29
C LYS A 501 -2.01 -24.24 1.45
N VAL A 502 -1.38 -25.12 2.23
CA VAL A 502 -0.33 -24.72 3.17
C VAL A 502 0.89 -24.23 2.36
N ARG A 503 1.46 -23.13 2.77
CA ARG A 503 2.64 -22.56 2.12
C ARG A 503 3.89 -23.37 2.50
N THR A 504 4.77 -23.63 1.51
CA THR A 504 6.09 -24.24 1.69
C THR A 504 7.16 -23.30 1.17
N PHE A 505 8.35 -23.27 1.83
CA PHE A 505 9.43 -22.32 1.55
C PHE A 505 10.78 -23.03 1.36
#